data_8bc2990dd576b2d2e42b9ddd0eed70b8
#
_entry.id   8bc2990dd576b2d2e42b9ddd0eed70b8
#
_cell.length_a   1.000
_cell.length_b   1.000
_cell.length_c   1.000
_cell.angle_alpha   90.00
_cell.angle_beta   90.00
_cell.angle_gamma   90.00
#
_symmetry.space_group_name_H-M   'P 1'
#
loop_
_entity.id
_entity.type
_entity.pdbx_description
1 polymer ?
#
loop_
_entity_poly.entity_id
_entity_poly.type
_entity_poly.pdbx_seq_one_letter_code
_entity_poly.pdbx_strand_id
1 'polypeptide(L)'
;MREFDSETVRKIWQRVQSDLPVSQPAKETMGLPEWIAWELTFENLYRRIAGKMSGRTANTLRQFARQERQHAQLLRGICVMTGGTAPKIHPVPVQKASVSVLLRQCYGEKLRAISQYEKQCADNQFGEVFRNILQQEQAQCRFLLQLLGTIK
;
A
#
# COMPACT_ATOMS: atom_id res chain seq x y z
N MET A 1 1.44 -20.80 9.34
CA MET A 1 1.05 -19.53 8.73
C MET A 1 -0.44 -19.31 8.85
N ARG A 2 -0.85 -18.12 9.20
CA ARG A 2 -2.29 -17.85 9.33
C ARG A 2 -2.94 -17.70 7.97
N GLU A 3 -4.15 -18.18 7.89
CA GLU A 3 -4.97 -17.92 6.72
C GLU A 3 -5.74 -16.63 6.92
N PHE A 4 -5.76 -15.82 5.88
CA PHE A 4 -6.51 -14.58 5.87
C PHE A 4 -7.48 -14.62 4.70
N ASP A 5 -8.70 -14.22 4.94
CA ASP A 5 -9.67 -14.09 3.88
C ASP A 5 -9.83 -12.63 3.47
N SER A 6 -10.50 -12.41 2.35
CA SER A 6 -10.72 -11.08 1.82
C SER A 6 -11.54 -10.20 2.76
N GLU A 7 -12.40 -10.81 3.54
CA GLU A 7 -13.25 -10.09 4.49
C GLU A 7 -12.40 -9.49 5.61
N THR A 8 -11.49 -10.28 6.15
CA THR A 8 -10.57 -9.81 7.20
C THR A 8 -9.71 -8.66 6.71
N VAL A 9 -9.16 -8.80 5.50
CA VAL A 9 -8.35 -7.75 4.89
C VAL A 9 -9.15 -6.47 4.75
N ARG A 10 -10.38 -6.58 4.24
CA ARG A 10 -11.24 -5.41 4.04
C ARG A 10 -11.53 -4.71 5.36
N LYS A 11 -11.83 -5.45 6.41
CA LYS A 11 -12.13 -4.88 7.71
C LYS A 11 -10.94 -4.10 8.28
N ILE A 12 -9.75 -4.67 8.15
CA ILE A 12 -8.54 -4.00 8.63
C ILE A 12 -8.30 -2.72 7.84
N TRP A 13 -8.43 -2.78 6.53
CA TRP A 13 -8.25 -1.61 5.68
C TRP A 13 -9.26 -0.50 6.01
N GLN A 14 -10.51 -0.87 6.23
CA GLN A 14 -11.55 0.09 6.59
C GLN A 14 -11.24 0.79 7.91
N ARG A 15 -10.72 0.05 8.89
CA ARG A 15 -10.31 0.68 10.16
C ARG A 15 -9.22 1.70 9.95
N VAL A 16 -8.22 1.35 9.14
CA VAL A 16 -7.13 2.25 8.83
C VAL A 16 -7.65 3.53 8.17
N GLN A 17 -8.56 3.40 7.21
CA GLN A 17 -9.09 4.54 6.48
C GLN A 17 -10.00 5.42 7.32
N SER A 18 -10.76 4.84 8.23
CA SER A 18 -11.75 5.58 9.00
C SER A 18 -11.21 6.15 10.29
N ASP A 19 -9.94 5.89 10.61
CA ASP A 19 -9.34 6.29 11.87
C ASP A 19 -10.11 5.80 13.09
N LEU A 20 -10.85 4.71 12.94
CA LEU A 20 -11.57 4.16 14.08
C LEU A 20 -10.59 3.56 15.08
N PRO A 21 -10.86 3.75 16.38
CA PRO A 21 -10.04 3.11 17.39
C PRO A 21 -10.12 1.60 17.21
N VAL A 22 -8.97 0.98 17.22
CA VAL A 22 -8.90 -0.47 17.09
C VAL A 22 -9.02 -1.06 18.49
N SER A 23 -10.16 -1.67 18.76
CA SER A 23 -10.40 -2.31 20.05
C SER A 23 -9.64 -3.61 20.20
N GLN A 24 -9.26 -4.21 19.10
CA GLN A 24 -8.47 -5.44 19.08
C GLN A 24 -6.99 -5.08 19.03
N PRO A 25 -6.12 -5.96 19.50
CA PRO A 25 -4.69 -5.77 19.28
C PRO A 25 -4.38 -5.97 17.80
N ALA A 26 -4.75 -4.99 17.00
CA ALA A 26 -4.63 -5.05 15.57
C ALA A 26 -3.20 -5.23 15.10
N LYS A 27 -2.25 -4.91 15.96
CA LYS A 27 -0.83 -5.08 15.67
C LYS A 27 -0.48 -6.50 15.26
N GLU A 28 -1.24 -7.46 15.71
CA GLU A 28 -0.95 -8.86 15.41
C GLU A 28 -1.63 -9.33 14.14
N THR A 29 -2.49 -8.50 13.55
CA THR A 29 -3.27 -8.91 12.41
C THR A 29 -2.74 -8.41 11.07
N MET A 30 -1.75 -7.50 11.11
CA MET A 30 -1.17 -7.00 9.88
C MET A 30 -0.17 -8.01 9.34
N GLY A 31 -0.42 -8.46 8.14
CA GLY A 31 0.43 -9.46 7.49
C GLY A 31 0.35 -9.34 5.98
N LEU A 32 0.84 -10.37 5.31
CA LEU A 32 0.94 -10.37 3.85
C LEU A 32 -0.37 -10.02 3.14
N PRO A 33 -1.54 -10.58 3.49
CA PRO A 33 -2.77 -10.23 2.79
C PRO A 33 -3.12 -8.76 2.92
N GLU A 34 -2.95 -8.17 4.09
CA GLU A 34 -3.20 -6.74 4.30
C GLU A 34 -2.25 -5.88 3.49
N TRP A 35 -0.98 -6.26 3.44
CA TRP A 35 0.02 -5.53 2.67
C TRP A 35 -0.25 -5.62 1.18
N ILE A 36 -0.65 -6.80 0.68
CA ILE A 36 -1.05 -6.95 -0.72
C ILE A 36 -2.24 -6.05 -1.03
N ALA A 37 -3.23 -5.99 -0.14
CA ALA A 37 -4.38 -5.11 -0.32
C ALA A 37 -3.95 -3.65 -0.40
N TRP A 38 -3.01 -3.21 0.44
CA TRP A 38 -2.46 -1.87 0.37
C TRP A 38 -1.86 -1.59 -1.00
N GLU A 39 -0.99 -2.49 -1.48
CA GLU A 39 -0.30 -2.25 -2.75
C GLU A 39 -1.27 -2.14 -3.91
N LEU A 40 -2.29 -3.00 -3.95
CA LEU A 40 -3.31 -2.94 -4.99
C LEU A 40 -4.15 -1.66 -4.88
N THR A 41 -4.42 -1.21 -3.67
CA THR A 41 -5.15 0.03 -3.45
C THR A 41 -4.32 1.24 -3.84
N PHE A 42 -3.02 1.26 -3.49
CA PHE A 42 -2.12 2.32 -3.93
C PHE A 42 -2.01 2.38 -5.44
N GLU A 43 -1.95 1.25 -6.11
CA GLU A 43 -1.95 1.21 -7.56
C GLU A 43 -3.15 1.96 -8.13
N ASN A 44 -4.33 1.65 -7.61
CA ASN A 44 -5.57 2.29 -8.06
C ASN A 44 -5.61 3.78 -7.72
N LEU A 45 -5.15 4.16 -6.54
CA LEU A 45 -5.05 5.56 -6.14
C LEU A 45 -4.15 6.34 -7.09
N TYR A 46 -2.96 5.82 -7.38
CA TYR A 46 -2.04 6.47 -8.29
C TYR A 46 -2.63 6.63 -9.69
N ARG A 47 -3.32 5.61 -10.18
CA ARG A 47 -3.94 5.69 -11.50
C ARG A 47 -5.07 6.72 -11.52
N ARG A 48 -5.85 6.78 -10.45
CA ARG A 48 -6.92 7.76 -10.33
C ARG A 48 -6.37 9.18 -10.31
N ILE A 49 -5.36 9.41 -9.50
CA ILE A 49 -4.73 10.73 -9.39
C ILE A 49 -4.08 11.12 -10.71
N ALA A 50 -3.35 10.19 -11.34
CA ALA A 50 -2.71 10.44 -12.62
C ALA A 50 -3.70 10.84 -13.71
N GLY A 51 -4.90 10.24 -13.69
CA GLY A 51 -5.95 10.58 -14.65
C GLY A 51 -6.49 11.98 -14.51
N LYS A 52 -6.23 12.65 -13.39
CA LYS A 52 -6.63 14.03 -13.13
C LYS A 52 -5.47 15.02 -13.30
N MET A 53 -4.32 14.56 -13.71
CA MET A 53 -3.13 15.37 -13.87
C MET A 53 -2.58 15.18 -15.28
N SER A 54 -1.51 15.88 -15.60
CA SER A 54 -0.92 15.80 -16.94
C SER A 54 0.60 15.85 -16.85
N GLY A 55 1.23 15.59 -17.98
CA GLY A 55 2.66 15.74 -18.16
C GLY A 55 3.49 14.80 -17.32
N ARG A 56 4.63 15.31 -16.87
CA ARG A 56 5.63 14.53 -16.15
C ARG A 56 5.09 13.99 -14.84
N THR A 57 4.31 14.78 -14.13
CA THR A 57 3.72 14.37 -12.85
C THR A 57 2.81 13.15 -13.05
N ALA A 58 1.93 13.20 -14.04
CA ALA A 58 1.04 12.08 -14.33
C ALA A 58 1.85 10.82 -14.70
N ASN A 59 2.90 10.99 -15.49
CA ASN A 59 3.75 9.87 -15.89
C ASN A 59 4.47 9.24 -14.70
N THR A 60 4.95 10.08 -13.77
CA THR A 60 5.59 9.59 -12.56
C THR A 60 4.61 8.80 -11.70
N LEU A 61 3.39 9.29 -11.55
CA LEU A 61 2.37 8.59 -10.77
C LEU A 61 2.00 7.25 -11.41
N ARG A 62 1.94 7.18 -12.74
CA ARG A 62 1.69 5.91 -13.43
C ARG A 62 2.84 4.92 -13.22
N GLN A 63 4.07 5.44 -13.18
CA GLN A 63 5.23 4.60 -12.88
C GLN A 63 5.14 4.05 -11.47
N PHE A 64 4.74 4.88 -10.51
CA PHE A 64 4.50 4.41 -9.14
C PHE A 64 3.42 3.32 -9.11
N ALA A 65 2.35 3.49 -9.89
CA ALA A 65 1.32 2.45 -9.97
C ALA A 65 1.90 1.12 -10.41
N ARG A 66 2.79 1.14 -11.39
CA ARG A 66 3.46 -0.09 -11.84
C ARG A 66 4.35 -0.69 -10.75
N GLN A 67 5.04 0.15 -9.99
CA GLN A 67 5.84 -0.32 -8.86
C GLN A 67 4.97 -1.01 -7.81
N GLU A 68 3.81 -0.43 -7.51
CA GLU A 68 2.90 -1.03 -6.55
C GLU A 68 2.40 -2.39 -7.02
N ARG A 69 2.11 -2.53 -8.30
CA ARG A 69 1.73 -3.84 -8.85
C ARG A 69 2.85 -4.85 -8.67
N GLN A 70 4.10 -4.44 -8.91
CA GLN A 70 5.26 -5.30 -8.72
C GLN A 70 5.41 -5.70 -7.25
N HIS A 71 5.21 -4.76 -6.33
CA HIS A 71 5.25 -5.06 -4.90
C HIS A 71 4.19 -6.09 -4.52
N ALA A 72 2.97 -5.93 -5.03
CA ALA A 72 1.90 -6.89 -4.77
C ALA A 72 2.29 -8.28 -5.27
N GLN A 73 2.92 -8.37 -6.45
CA GLN A 73 3.37 -9.65 -7.00
C GLN A 73 4.46 -10.28 -6.13
N LEU A 74 5.40 -9.48 -5.64
CA LEU A 74 6.45 -9.98 -4.74
C LEU A 74 5.86 -10.52 -3.44
N LEU A 75 4.93 -9.77 -2.86
CA LEU A 75 4.27 -10.19 -1.62
C LEU A 75 3.44 -11.46 -1.84
N ARG A 76 2.76 -11.57 -2.97
CA ARG A 76 2.03 -12.80 -3.33
C ARG A 76 2.98 -13.98 -3.47
N GLY A 77 4.16 -13.74 -4.06
CA GLY A 77 5.19 -14.77 -4.15
C GLY A 77 5.63 -15.27 -2.79
N ILE A 78 5.78 -14.37 -1.82
CA ILE A 78 6.10 -14.75 -0.45
C ILE A 78 4.97 -15.61 0.14
N CYS A 79 3.72 -15.26 -0.11
CA CYS A 79 2.58 -16.06 0.33
C CYS A 79 2.67 -17.49 -0.19
N VAL A 80 2.95 -17.63 -1.49
CA VAL A 80 3.07 -18.95 -2.10
C VAL A 80 4.21 -19.74 -1.47
N MET A 81 5.35 -19.10 -1.25
CA MET A 81 6.53 -19.76 -0.69
C MET A 81 6.34 -20.18 0.76
N THR A 82 5.53 -19.46 1.52
CA THR A 82 5.36 -19.72 2.95
C THR A 82 4.07 -20.49 3.27
N GLY A 83 3.03 -20.30 2.47
CA GLY A 83 1.73 -20.93 2.73
C GLY A 83 1.19 -21.77 1.58
N GLY A 84 1.88 -21.83 0.47
CA GLY A 84 1.51 -22.65 -0.67
C GLY A 84 0.53 -22.01 -1.64
N THR A 85 -0.24 -21.02 -1.22
CA THR A 85 -1.20 -20.35 -2.10
C THR A 85 -1.23 -18.86 -1.79
N ALA A 86 -1.48 -18.06 -2.83
CA ALA A 86 -1.72 -16.63 -2.66
C ALA A 86 -3.23 -16.41 -2.56
N PRO A 87 -3.71 -15.73 -1.52
CA PRO A 87 -5.14 -15.49 -1.38
C PRO A 87 -5.63 -14.52 -2.45
N LYS A 88 -6.90 -14.64 -2.80
CA LYS A 88 -7.57 -13.64 -3.63
C LYS A 88 -7.85 -12.42 -2.78
N ILE A 89 -7.26 -11.30 -3.17
CA ILE A 89 -7.38 -10.06 -2.43
C ILE A 89 -7.78 -8.97 -3.40
N HIS A 90 -8.77 -8.18 -2.98
CA HIS A 90 -9.25 -7.07 -3.77
C HIS A 90 -8.86 -5.76 -3.13
N PRO A 91 -8.52 -4.74 -3.94
CA PRO A 91 -8.23 -3.42 -3.39
C PRO A 91 -9.48 -2.78 -2.82
N VAL A 92 -9.29 -1.83 -1.90
CA VAL A 92 -10.37 -0.99 -1.42
C VAL A 92 -10.73 0.00 -2.55
N PRO A 93 -12.01 0.19 -2.85
CA PRO A 93 -12.41 1.14 -3.89
C PRO A 93 -11.93 2.55 -3.57
N VAL A 94 -11.47 3.26 -4.60
CA VAL A 94 -11.04 4.65 -4.45
C VAL A 94 -12.27 5.54 -4.40
N GLN A 95 -12.36 6.36 -3.36
CA GLN A 95 -13.48 7.28 -3.22
C GLN A 95 -13.42 8.42 -4.24
N LYS A 96 -14.54 9.01 -4.54
CA LYS A 96 -14.59 10.23 -5.35
C LYS A 96 -14.17 11.41 -4.49
N ALA A 97 -13.07 12.04 -4.86
CA ALA A 97 -12.55 13.17 -4.08
C ALA A 97 -11.61 13.98 -4.96
N SER A 98 -11.25 15.17 -4.49
CA SER A 98 -10.30 16.02 -5.19
C SER A 98 -8.91 15.40 -5.16
N VAL A 99 -8.06 15.84 -6.08
CA VAL A 99 -6.65 15.40 -6.13
C VAL A 99 -5.97 15.62 -4.79
N SER A 100 -6.18 16.79 -4.19
CA SER A 100 -5.59 17.14 -2.91
C SER A 100 -5.97 16.15 -1.81
N VAL A 101 -7.25 15.78 -1.74
CA VAL A 101 -7.73 14.81 -0.75
C VAL A 101 -7.13 13.43 -1.01
N LEU A 102 -7.14 12.99 -2.27
CA LEU A 102 -6.59 11.67 -2.62
C LEU A 102 -5.09 11.59 -2.33
N LEU A 103 -4.34 12.67 -2.61
CA LEU A 103 -2.91 12.71 -2.33
C LEU A 103 -2.62 12.63 -0.83
N ARG A 104 -3.39 13.38 -0.03
CA ARG A 104 -3.22 13.33 1.43
C ARG A 104 -3.55 11.96 1.99
N GLN A 105 -4.60 11.35 1.49
CA GLN A 105 -4.95 9.99 1.87
C GLN A 105 -3.84 9.01 1.51
N CYS A 106 -3.36 9.08 0.28
CA CYS A 106 -2.29 8.21 -0.18
C CYS A 106 -1.03 8.37 0.67
N TYR A 107 -0.63 9.61 0.95
CA TYR A 107 0.54 9.89 1.75
C TYR A 107 0.41 9.30 3.16
N GLY A 108 -0.72 9.53 3.82
CA GLY A 108 -0.96 9.01 5.16
C GLY A 108 -0.93 7.49 5.22
N GLU A 109 -1.56 6.84 4.27
CA GLU A 109 -1.55 5.38 4.20
C GLU A 109 -0.16 4.83 3.90
N LYS A 110 0.60 5.53 3.06
CA LYS A 110 1.98 5.16 2.77
C LYS A 110 2.86 5.17 4.01
N LEU A 111 2.67 6.15 4.88
CA LEU A 111 3.44 6.19 6.13
C LEU A 111 3.17 4.97 7.00
N ARG A 112 1.92 4.52 7.04
CA ARG A 112 1.56 3.30 7.78
C ARG A 112 2.20 2.07 7.15
N ALA A 113 2.15 1.96 5.82
CA ALA A 113 2.76 0.85 5.11
C ALA A 113 4.28 0.81 5.33
N ILE A 114 4.93 1.96 5.25
CA ILE A 114 6.37 2.07 5.48
C ILE A 114 6.72 1.56 6.88
N SER A 115 5.94 1.96 7.89
CA SER A 115 6.16 1.49 9.26
C SER A 115 6.07 -0.03 9.37
N GLN A 116 5.10 -0.64 8.68
CA GLN A 116 4.95 -2.08 8.67
C GLN A 116 6.13 -2.77 7.96
N TYR A 117 6.54 -2.25 6.82
CA TYR A 117 7.64 -2.84 6.05
C TYR A 117 8.98 -2.70 6.76
N GLU A 118 9.20 -1.61 7.48
CA GLU A 118 10.42 -1.45 8.28
C GLU A 118 10.60 -2.59 9.27
N LYS A 119 9.52 -3.03 9.88
CA LYS A 119 9.55 -4.13 10.83
C LYS A 119 9.94 -5.46 10.17
N GLN A 120 9.71 -5.60 8.87
CA GLN A 120 9.99 -6.83 8.15
C GLN A 120 11.41 -6.89 7.60
N CYS A 121 12.13 -5.78 7.60
CA CYS A 121 13.48 -5.73 7.02
C CYS A 121 14.49 -6.57 7.79
N ALA A 122 14.23 -6.88 9.04
CA ALA A 122 15.08 -7.74 9.85
C ALA A 122 14.78 -9.23 9.67
N ASP A 123 13.76 -9.56 8.87
CA ASP A 123 13.44 -10.96 8.58
C ASP A 123 14.59 -11.62 7.85
N ASN A 124 14.96 -12.82 8.29
CA ASN A 124 16.12 -13.51 7.74
C ASN A 124 15.87 -14.10 6.35
N GLN A 125 14.63 -14.38 6.02
CA GLN A 125 14.28 -15.04 4.77
C GLN A 125 13.92 -14.03 3.67
N PHE A 126 13.14 -13.02 4.00
CA PHE A 126 12.59 -12.09 3.01
C PHE A 126 12.96 -10.64 3.28
N GLY A 127 13.86 -10.39 4.21
CA GLY A 127 14.23 -9.03 4.60
C GLY A 127 14.72 -8.17 3.42
N GLU A 128 15.43 -8.79 2.48
CA GLU A 128 15.93 -8.05 1.32
C GLU A 128 14.79 -7.60 0.41
N VAL A 129 13.78 -8.44 0.22
CA VAL A 129 12.59 -8.06 -0.55
C VAL A 129 11.91 -6.86 0.10
N PHE A 130 11.72 -6.91 1.41
CA PHE A 130 11.10 -5.81 2.14
C PHE A 130 11.94 -4.54 2.10
N ARG A 131 13.25 -4.65 2.16
CA ARG A 131 14.12 -3.47 2.03
C ARG A 131 13.98 -2.81 0.67
N ASN A 132 13.88 -3.60 -0.40
CA ASN A 132 13.68 -3.06 -1.74
C ASN A 132 12.34 -2.37 -1.88
N ILE A 133 11.28 -3.00 -1.37
CA ILE A 133 9.95 -2.38 -1.35
C ILE A 133 10.00 -1.08 -0.56
N LEU A 134 10.59 -1.12 0.63
CA LEU A 134 10.67 0.03 1.52
C LEU A 134 11.36 1.22 0.85
N GLN A 135 12.47 0.99 0.15
CA GLN A 135 13.18 2.06 -0.53
C GLN A 135 12.31 2.75 -1.56
N GLN A 136 11.55 1.99 -2.34
CA GLN A 136 10.66 2.56 -3.34
C GLN A 136 9.49 3.29 -2.69
N GLU A 137 8.93 2.73 -1.62
CA GLU A 137 7.85 3.40 -0.88
C GLU A 137 8.29 4.73 -0.28
N GLN A 138 9.50 4.76 0.27
CA GLN A 138 10.05 6.01 0.82
C GLN A 138 10.28 7.05 -0.26
N ALA A 139 10.78 6.64 -1.42
CA ALA A 139 10.97 7.55 -2.55
C ALA A 139 9.63 8.10 -3.04
N GLN A 140 8.61 7.26 -3.11
CA GLN A 140 7.26 7.69 -3.48
C GLN A 140 6.71 8.69 -2.46
N CYS A 141 6.90 8.44 -1.17
CA CYS A 141 6.47 9.36 -0.12
C CYS A 141 7.10 10.74 -0.25
N ARG A 142 8.39 10.77 -0.55
CA ARG A 142 9.07 12.07 -0.75
C ARG A 142 8.46 12.83 -1.92
N PHE A 143 8.18 12.12 -3.02
CA PHE A 143 7.54 12.74 -4.17
C PHE A 143 6.15 13.26 -3.84
N LEU A 144 5.36 12.45 -3.13
CA LEU A 144 4.00 12.85 -2.73
C LEU A 144 4.02 14.10 -1.84
N LEU A 145 4.96 14.15 -0.92
CA LEU A 145 5.08 15.30 -0.03
C LEU A 145 5.41 16.57 -0.81
N GLN A 146 6.35 16.49 -1.75
CA GLN A 146 6.69 17.61 -2.61
C GLN A 146 5.49 18.04 -3.45
N LEU A 147 4.77 17.08 -4.01
CA LEU A 147 3.60 17.36 -4.83
C LEU A 147 2.52 18.06 -4.00
N LEU A 148 2.28 17.59 -2.78
CA LEU A 148 1.32 18.22 -1.86
C LEU A 148 1.69 19.67 -1.56
N GLY A 149 2.98 19.98 -1.49
CA GLY A 149 3.45 21.34 -1.26
C GLY A 149 3.18 22.28 -2.43
N THR A 150 2.93 21.75 -3.63
CA THR A 150 2.67 22.56 -4.81
C THR A 150 1.18 22.72 -5.12
N ILE A 151 0.33 21.91 -4.53
CA ILE A 151 -1.11 21.91 -4.78
C ILE A 151 -1.79 22.80 -3.75
N LYS A 152 -2.60 23.73 -4.24
CA LYS A 152 -3.32 24.69 -3.38
C LYS A 152 -4.79 24.30 -3.21
#